data_09ec0836b4f5eb257a45cd87fab6921d
#
_entry.id   09ec0836b4f5eb257a45cd87fab6921d
#
_cell.length_a   1.000
_cell.length_b   1.000
_cell.length_c   1.000
_cell.angle_alpha   90.00
_cell.angle_beta   90.00
_cell.angle_gamma   90.00
#
_symmetry.space_group_name_H-M   'P 1'
#
loop_
_entity.id
_entity.type
_entity.pdbx_description
1 polymer ?
#
loop_
_entity_poly.entity_id
_entity_poly.type
_entity_poly.pdbx_seq_one_letter_code
_entity_poly.pdbx_strand_id
1 'polypeptide(L)'
;MTATPHAPAPDVLDRIWSDLLAGDRPRYERILETALAPQQPYLTETEYGMYRRGKRLRPAVMLLAARMVHGEGPLPAKALQGAVSLEMLHVATLVHDDVVDGSALRRGAPSVNAVRGTETAVLVGDLQFVAAIRGFVGSIDRDSDMALVKLVLDTAFEICCGELDELTVDPCWDPQVLADRYWRTAERKTASLFGLAAESGVALADGRTSEARRAGFYGRRLGRAFQVMDDLFDLAQDPAVSGKPYGIDLLRSRASLPLIYAMGELGADHTVSRVLRGEQDGSELGAAELDRAAAEVRASSGYARAYADAREQALDAIEYLRPFPADRYRRALEELALQVVDRPSRPARPTGGNHG
;
A
#
# COMPACT_ATOMS: atom_id res chain seq x y z
N MET A 1 22.36 10.76 37.09
CA MET A 1 22.67 10.20 35.76
C MET A 1 21.38 10.17 34.98
N THR A 2 21.12 11.18 34.16
CA THR A 2 19.96 11.29 33.30
C THR A 2 20.15 10.40 32.08
N ALA A 3 19.33 9.35 31.95
CA ALA A 3 19.32 8.48 30.78
C ALA A 3 18.95 9.30 29.55
N THR A 4 19.85 9.38 28.58
CA THR A 4 19.60 9.97 27.27
C THR A 4 18.45 9.20 26.62
N PRO A 5 17.41 9.85 26.09
CA PRO A 5 16.34 9.15 25.39
C PRO A 5 16.93 8.44 24.18
N HIS A 6 16.81 7.13 24.15
CA HIS A 6 17.21 6.31 23.01
C HIS A 6 16.41 6.78 21.79
N ALA A 7 17.08 7.28 20.74
CA ALA A 7 16.46 7.58 19.47
C ALA A 7 15.75 6.31 18.98
N PRO A 8 14.51 6.41 18.46
CA PRO A 8 13.81 5.25 17.92
C PRO A 8 14.67 4.63 16.82
N ALA A 9 14.73 3.29 16.80
CA ALA A 9 15.44 2.56 15.76
C ALA A 9 14.93 3.01 14.37
N PRO A 10 15.83 3.23 13.40
CA PRO A 10 15.43 3.66 12.07
C PRO A 10 14.41 2.67 11.46
N ASP A 11 13.41 3.21 10.77
CA ASP A 11 12.44 2.40 10.02
C ASP A 11 13.20 1.46 9.08
N VAL A 12 12.78 0.18 8.98
CA VAL A 12 13.42 -0.82 8.09
C VAL A 12 13.53 -0.27 6.66
N LEU A 13 12.53 0.46 6.20
CA LEU A 13 12.55 1.06 4.87
C LEU A 13 13.62 2.15 4.72
N ASP A 14 13.84 2.97 5.76
CA ASP A 14 14.91 3.98 5.75
C ASP A 14 16.28 3.30 5.67
N ARG A 15 16.50 2.21 6.43
CA ARG A 15 17.72 1.40 6.35
C ARG A 15 17.89 0.73 4.98
N ILE A 16 16.82 0.25 4.36
CA ILE A 16 16.87 -0.31 3.00
C ILE A 16 17.43 0.75 2.02
N TRP A 17 16.92 1.97 2.05
CA TRP A 17 17.36 3.03 1.15
C TRP A 17 18.72 3.63 1.49
N SER A 18 19.10 3.70 2.79
CA SER A 18 20.38 4.28 3.21
C SER A 18 21.55 3.32 3.08
N ASP A 19 21.33 2.01 3.25
CA ASP A 19 22.39 1.03 3.35
C ASP A 19 22.38 0.03 2.17
N LEU A 20 21.25 -0.67 1.99
CA LEU A 20 21.17 -1.76 1.01
C LEU A 20 21.06 -1.27 -0.44
N LEU A 21 20.36 -0.18 -0.66
CA LEU A 21 20.12 0.46 -1.96
C LEU A 21 20.86 1.80 -2.10
N ALA A 22 21.81 2.11 -1.19
CA ALA A 22 22.56 3.39 -1.20
C ALA A 22 23.25 3.65 -2.55
N GLY A 23 23.82 2.63 -3.17
CA GLY A 23 24.48 2.73 -4.49
C GLY A 23 23.50 2.85 -5.67
N ASP A 24 22.26 2.36 -5.51
CA ASP A 24 21.23 2.40 -6.56
C ASP A 24 20.41 3.69 -6.50
N ARG A 25 20.23 4.26 -5.31
CA ARG A 25 19.38 5.42 -5.06
C ARG A 25 19.71 6.63 -5.96
N PRO A 26 20.96 7.08 -6.14
CA PRO A 26 21.26 8.21 -7.02
C PRO A 26 20.93 7.93 -8.48
N ARG A 27 21.08 6.67 -8.92
CA ARG A 27 20.72 6.25 -10.29
C ARG A 27 19.21 6.22 -10.47
N TYR A 28 18.49 5.70 -9.49
CA TYR A 28 17.03 5.70 -9.47
C TYR A 28 16.48 7.14 -9.51
N GLU A 29 16.98 8.04 -8.69
CA GLU A 29 16.54 9.45 -8.64
C GLU A 29 16.78 10.17 -9.97
N ARG A 30 17.94 9.97 -10.61
CA ARG A 30 18.25 10.52 -11.94
C ARG A 30 17.31 9.98 -13.02
N ILE A 31 17.00 8.69 -13.00
CA ILE A 31 16.05 8.09 -13.95
C ILE A 31 14.65 8.66 -13.74
N LEU A 32 14.23 8.85 -12.48
CA LEU A 32 12.94 9.46 -12.15
C LEU A 32 12.85 10.90 -12.68
N GLU A 33 13.88 11.71 -12.48
CA GLU A 33 13.96 13.07 -13.04
C GLU A 33 13.86 13.05 -14.57
N THR A 34 14.58 12.14 -15.23
CA THR A 34 14.54 11.97 -16.69
C THR A 34 13.16 11.54 -17.18
N ALA A 35 12.47 10.64 -16.46
CA ALA A 35 11.14 10.15 -16.81
C ALA A 35 10.05 11.24 -16.63
N LEU A 36 10.24 12.14 -15.67
CA LEU A 36 9.32 13.26 -15.41
C LEU A 36 9.57 14.46 -16.33
N ALA A 37 10.78 14.64 -16.88
CA ALA A 37 11.15 15.79 -17.69
C ALA A 37 10.20 16.07 -18.88
N PRO A 38 9.73 15.08 -19.68
CA PRO A 38 8.79 15.33 -20.76
C PRO A 38 7.41 15.80 -20.30
N GLN A 39 7.09 15.62 -19.02
CA GLN A 39 5.82 15.97 -18.41
C GLN A 39 5.87 17.32 -17.68
N GLN A 40 7.06 17.92 -17.58
CA GLN A 40 7.29 19.19 -16.87
C GLN A 40 6.30 20.31 -17.24
N PRO A 41 5.86 20.49 -18.50
CA PRO A 41 4.91 21.53 -18.84
C PRO A 41 3.51 21.33 -18.21
N TYR A 42 3.21 20.11 -17.76
CA TYR A 42 1.89 19.72 -17.25
C TYR A 42 1.86 19.48 -15.75
N LEU A 43 3.02 19.33 -15.10
CA LEU A 43 3.14 19.06 -13.66
C LEU A 43 3.51 20.33 -12.90
N THR A 44 2.98 20.43 -11.68
CA THR A 44 3.29 21.52 -10.74
C THR A 44 4.03 20.97 -9.52
N GLU A 45 4.39 21.86 -8.59
CA GLU A 45 5.01 21.48 -7.31
C GLU A 45 4.13 20.52 -6.49
N THR A 46 2.83 20.50 -6.71
CA THR A 46 1.92 19.56 -6.05
C THR A 46 2.23 18.13 -6.46
N GLU A 47 2.30 17.85 -7.77
CA GLU A 47 2.61 16.53 -8.28
C GLU A 47 4.05 16.11 -7.99
N TYR A 48 5.03 17.01 -8.20
CA TYR A 48 6.42 16.74 -7.81
C TYR A 48 6.56 16.43 -6.32
N GLY A 49 5.75 17.10 -5.48
CA GLY A 49 5.69 16.84 -4.04
C GLY A 49 5.24 15.42 -3.69
N MET A 50 4.38 14.78 -4.50
CA MET A 50 3.96 13.40 -4.29
C MET A 50 5.15 12.43 -4.40
N TYR A 51 6.03 12.63 -5.39
CA TYR A 51 7.26 11.85 -5.54
C TYR A 51 8.27 12.10 -4.41
N ARG A 52 8.45 13.36 -3.99
CA ARG A 52 9.41 13.70 -2.92
C ARG A 52 9.00 13.18 -1.55
N ARG A 53 7.70 13.23 -1.22
CA ARG A 53 7.15 12.79 0.08
C ARG A 53 6.82 11.29 0.14
N GLY A 54 6.94 10.57 -0.98
CA GLY A 54 6.70 9.14 -1.06
C GLY A 54 7.74 8.35 -0.29
N LYS A 55 7.32 7.32 0.46
CA LYS A 55 8.23 6.36 1.10
C LYS A 55 8.92 5.42 0.12
N ARG A 56 8.45 5.36 -1.13
CA ARG A 56 9.02 4.53 -2.21
C ARG A 56 9.13 3.04 -1.83
N LEU A 57 8.09 2.53 -1.14
CA LEU A 57 8.06 1.15 -0.66
C LEU A 57 8.06 0.14 -1.82
N ARG A 58 7.23 0.36 -2.86
CA ARG A 58 7.15 -0.54 -4.02
C ARG A 58 8.44 -0.58 -4.84
N PRO A 59 9.07 0.56 -5.16
CA PRO A 59 10.43 0.57 -5.72
C PRO A 59 11.46 -0.17 -4.86
N ALA A 60 11.42 -0.01 -3.54
CA ALA A 60 12.32 -0.72 -2.63
C ALA A 60 12.14 -2.24 -2.73
N VAL A 61 10.90 -2.73 -2.72
CA VAL A 61 10.60 -4.17 -2.92
C VAL A 61 11.14 -4.66 -4.26
N MET A 62 10.92 -3.92 -5.35
CA MET A 62 11.39 -4.27 -6.68
C MET A 62 12.93 -4.35 -6.75
N LEU A 63 13.60 -3.34 -6.22
CA LEU A 63 15.06 -3.27 -6.25
C LEU A 63 15.72 -4.30 -5.32
N LEU A 64 15.12 -4.61 -4.15
CA LEU A 64 15.57 -5.70 -3.29
C LEU A 64 15.39 -7.06 -3.95
N ALA A 65 14.25 -7.29 -4.62
CA ALA A 65 14.01 -8.51 -5.37
C ALA A 65 15.02 -8.68 -6.53
N ALA A 66 15.35 -7.58 -7.22
CA ALA A 66 16.41 -7.56 -8.22
C ALA A 66 17.77 -7.90 -7.59
N ARG A 67 18.11 -7.30 -6.45
CA ARG A 67 19.36 -7.55 -5.71
C ARG A 67 19.50 -8.98 -5.23
N MET A 68 18.41 -9.61 -4.83
CA MET A 68 18.38 -10.98 -4.33
C MET A 68 18.88 -11.99 -5.37
N VAL A 69 18.72 -11.70 -6.68
CA VAL A 69 19.21 -12.57 -7.78
C VAL A 69 20.45 -12.01 -8.46
N HIS A 70 20.60 -10.70 -8.54
CA HIS A 70 21.77 -10.07 -9.16
C HIS A 70 22.99 -10.01 -8.24
N GLY A 71 22.77 -9.96 -6.92
CA GLY A 71 23.84 -9.80 -5.94
C GLY A 71 24.44 -8.39 -5.92
N GLU A 72 25.75 -8.33 -5.70
CA GLU A 72 26.54 -7.09 -5.62
C GLU A 72 26.85 -6.53 -7.02
N GLY A 73 27.26 -5.29 -7.06
CA GLY A 73 27.54 -4.58 -8.32
C GLY A 73 26.38 -3.70 -8.80
N PRO A 74 26.51 -2.98 -9.91
CA PRO A 74 25.47 -2.08 -10.40
C PRO A 74 24.29 -2.88 -10.98
N LEU A 75 23.07 -2.62 -10.49
CA LEU A 75 21.87 -3.21 -11.08
C LEU A 75 21.71 -2.85 -12.57
N PRO A 76 21.11 -3.73 -13.39
CA PRO A 76 20.76 -3.39 -14.77
C PRO A 76 19.90 -2.13 -14.84
N ALA A 77 20.14 -1.28 -15.85
CA ALA A 77 19.39 -0.03 -16.02
C ALA A 77 17.88 -0.29 -16.13
N LYS A 78 17.50 -1.38 -16.80
CA LYS A 78 16.09 -1.80 -16.97
C LYS A 78 15.39 -2.06 -15.63
N ALA A 79 16.06 -2.60 -14.62
CA ALA A 79 15.48 -2.80 -13.28
C ALA A 79 15.18 -1.47 -12.58
N LEU A 80 16.08 -0.50 -12.69
CA LEU A 80 15.87 0.85 -12.15
C LEU A 80 14.77 1.61 -12.90
N GLN A 81 14.72 1.50 -14.24
CA GLN A 81 13.64 2.07 -15.05
C GLN A 81 12.28 1.49 -14.70
N GLY A 82 12.20 0.16 -14.54
CA GLY A 82 10.99 -0.52 -14.09
C GLY A 82 10.54 -0.03 -12.70
N ALA A 83 11.47 0.14 -11.76
CA ALA A 83 11.17 0.64 -10.42
C ALA A 83 10.65 2.10 -10.44
N VAL A 84 11.19 2.95 -11.31
CA VAL A 84 10.69 4.32 -11.52
C VAL A 84 9.29 4.29 -12.11
N SER A 85 9.06 3.49 -13.15
CA SER A 85 7.75 3.36 -13.79
C SER A 85 6.69 2.83 -12.83
N LEU A 86 7.07 1.89 -11.96
CA LEU A 86 6.21 1.37 -10.91
C LEU A 86 5.79 2.45 -9.90
N GLU A 87 6.71 3.33 -9.48
CA GLU A 87 6.37 4.45 -8.59
C GLU A 87 5.48 5.47 -9.30
N MET A 88 5.73 5.74 -10.58
CA MET A 88 4.87 6.62 -11.37
C MET A 88 3.46 6.06 -11.50
N LEU A 89 3.31 4.76 -11.74
CA LEU A 89 2.02 4.09 -11.78
C LEU A 89 1.29 4.23 -10.43
N HIS A 90 2.00 4.00 -9.32
CA HIS A 90 1.45 4.19 -7.98
C HIS A 90 1.03 5.64 -7.72
N VAL A 91 1.83 6.63 -8.11
CA VAL A 91 1.46 8.05 -7.95
C VAL A 91 0.21 8.39 -8.78
N ALA A 92 0.10 7.86 -10.00
CA ALA A 92 -1.08 8.03 -10.84
C ALA A 92 -2.35 7.49 -10.15
N THR A 93 -2.28 6.28 -9.57
CA THR A 93 -3.43 5.73 -8.83
C THR A 93 -3.80 6.61 -7.63
N LEU A 94 -2.83 7.16 -6.90
CA LEU A 94 -3.11 8.07 -5.78
C LEU A 94 -3.78 9.38 -6.22
N VAL A 95 -3.47 9.90 -7.41
CA VAL A 95 -4.14 11.09 -7.97
C VAL A 95 -5.60 10.78 -8.26
N HIS A 96 -5.89 9.63 -8.87
CA HIS A 96 -7.26 9.19 -9.16
C HIS A 96 -8.02 8.85 -7.87
N ASP A 97 -7.42 8.16 -6.91
CA ASP A 97 -8.00 7.88 -5.60
C ASP A 97 -8.44 9.17 -4.89
N ASP A 98 -7.60 10.22 -4.92
CA ASP A 98 -7.94 11.51 -4.31
C ASP A 98 -9.17 12.16 -4.97
N VAL A 99 -9.36 11.97 -6.28
CA VAL A 99 -10.55 12.45 -7.01
C VAL A 99 -11.79 11.65 -6.61
N VAL A 100 -11.68 10.31 -6.66
CA VAL A 100 -12.79 9.40 -6.32
C VAL A 100 -13.23 9.61 -4.87
N ASP A 101 -12.26 9.77 -3.97
CA ASP A 101 -12.47 9.97 -2.55
C ASP A 101 -12.88 11.39 -2.16
N GLY A 102 -12.83 12.36 -3.08
CA GLY A 102 -13.00 13.78 -2.75
C GLY A 102 -11.99 14.28 -1.70
N SER A 103 -10.81 13.65 -1.62
CA SER A 103 -9.79 13.95 -0.60
C SER A 103 -9.14 15.30 -0.87
N ALA A 104 -9.18 16.20 0.11
CA ALA A 104 -8.52 17.51 0.01
C ALA A 104 -7.03 17.47 0.37
N LEU A 105 -6.59 16.44 1.10
CA LEU A 105 -5.23 16.31 1.60
C LEU A 105 -4.65 14.92 1.28
N ARG A 106 -3.37 14.90 0.88
CA ARG A 106 -2.56 13.69 0.69
C ARG A 106 -1.21 13.84 1.38
N ARG A 107 -0.89 12.95 2.34
CA ARG A 107 0.38 12.98 3.10
C ARG A 107 0.68 14.35 3.73
N GLY A 108 -0.35 14.99 4.28
CA GLY A 108 -0.23 16.30 4.95
C GLY A 108 -0.07 17.50 4.02
N ALA A 109 -0.23 17.33 2.70
CA ALA A 109 -0.24 18.41 1.73
C ALA A 109 -1.56 18.40 0.92
N PRO A 110 -1.94 19.52 0.30
CA PRO A 110 -3.11 19.54 -0.58
C PRO A 110 -2.98 18.53 -1.72
N SER A 111 -4.09 17.83 -2.02
CA SER A 111 -4.19 16.91 -3.15
C SER A 111 -4.26 17.66 -4.48
N VAL A 112 -4.04 16.96 -5.60
CA VAL A 112 -4.06 17.56 -6.95
C VAL A 112 -5.45 18.13 -7.27
N ASN A 113 -6.52 17.37 -6.98
CA ASN A 113 -7.89 17.84 -7.19
C ASN A 113 -8.26 19.06 -6.34
N ALA A 114 -7.75 19.17 -5.12
CA ALA A 114 -7.96 20.34 -4.27
C ALA A 114 -7.27 21.62 -4.77
N VAL A 115 -6.11 21.48 -5.42
CA VAL A 115 -5.32 22.61 -5.92
C VAL A 115 -5.70 22.99 -7.35
N ARG A 116 -5.95 22.00 -8.23
CA ARG A 116 -6.08 22.19 -9.67
C ARG A 116 -7.47 21.87 -10.22
N GLY A 117 -8.38 21.42 -9.37
CA GLY A 117 -9.71 20.96 -9.76
C GLY A 117 -9.74 19.53 -10.28
N THR A 118 -10.93 18.94 -10.25
CA THR A 118 -11.17 17.53 -10.59
C THR A 118 -10.78 17.19 -12.03
N GLU A 119 -11.18 18.01 -12.99
CA GLU A 119 -10.88 17.77 -14.42
C GLU A 119 -9.38 17.68 -14.69
N THR A 120 -8.61 18.61 -14.14
CA THR A 120 -7.15 18.63 -14.27
C THR A 120 -6.53 17.42 -13.58
N ALA A 121 -7.01 17.05 -12.39
CA ALA A 121 -6.50 15.90 -11.64
C ALA A 121 -6.70 14.59 -12.42
N VAL A 122 -7.87 14.38 -13.03
CA VAL A 122 -8.14 13.20 -13.88
C VAL A 122 -7.13 13.14 -15.02
N LEU A 123 -6.95 14.23 -15.78
CA LEU A 123 -6.04 14.25 -16.95
C LEU A 123 -4.55 14.10 -16.52
N VAL A 124 -4.16 14.65 -15.38
CA VAL A 124 -2.81 14.46 -14.85
C VAL A 124 -2.60 13.03 -14.41
N GLY A 125 -3.59 12.41 -13.74
CA GLY A 125 -3.56 10.99 -13.41
C GLY A 125 -3.40 10.11 -14.65
N ASP A 126 -4.18 10.36 -15.70
CA ASP A 126 -4.10 9.65 -16.99
C ASP A 126 -2.71 9.82 -17.64
N LEU A 127 -2.18 11.05 -17.65
CA LEU A 127 -0.84 11.32 -18.18
C LEU A 127 0.23 10.53 -17.45
N GLN A 128 0.18 10.53 -16.10
CA GLN A 128 1.13 9.79 -15.27
C GLN A 128 0.98 8.27 -15.48
N PHE A 129 -0.24 7.78 -15.57
CA PHE A 129 -0.56 6.36 -15.77
C PHE A 129 0.01 5.86 -17.11
N VAL A 130 -0.27 6.57 -18.19
CA VAL A 130 0.23 6.23 -19.53
C VAL A 130 1.76 6.36 -19.59
N ALA A 131 2.34 7.40 -18.97
CA ALA A 131 3.79 7.58 -18.91
C ALA A 131 4.48 6.47 -18.14
N ALA A 132 3.88 5.98 -17.05
CA ALA A 132 4.38 4.85 -16.27
C ALA A 132 4.41 3.56 -17.10
N ILE A 133 3.30 3.21 -17.78
CA ILE A 133 3.25 2.02 -18.65
C ILE A 133 4.26 2.15 -19.78
N ARG A 134 4.32 3.29 -20.46
CA ARG A 134 5.29 3.56 -21.53
C ARG A 134 6.74 3.38 -21.05
N GLY A 135 7.05 3.90 -19.86
CA GLY A 135 8.39 3.77 -19.27
C GLY A 135 8.73 2.33 -18.91
N PHE A 136 7.75 1.58 -18.38
CA PHE A 136 7.93 0.17 -18.06
C PHE A 136 8.16 -0.68 -19.32
N VAL A 137 7.31 -0.52 -20.34
CA VAL A 137 7.46 -1.20 -21.63
C VAL A 137 8.79 -0.82 -22.30
N GLY A 138 9.18 0.45 -22.22
CA GLY A 138 10.47 0.94 -22.74
C GLY A 138 11.70 0.40 -22.01
N SER A 139 11.55 -0.19 -20.82
CA SER A 139 12.63 -0.86 -20.10
C SER A 139 12.90 -2.30 -20.60
N ILE A 140 12.02 -2.84 -21.46
CA ILE A 140 12.11 -4.21 -21.99
C ILE A 140 12.97 -4.18 -23.23
N ASP A 141 14.09 -4.89 -23.19
CA ASP A 141 15.10 -4.93 -24.24
C ASP A 141 15.28 -6.29 -24.90
N ARG A 142 14.49 -7.30 -24.48
CA ARG A 142 14.58 -8.69 -24.99
C ARG A 142 13.21 -9.28 -25.27
N ASP A 143 13.10 -10.13 -26.27
CA ASP A 143 11.89 -10.90 -26.57
C ASP A 143 11.47 -11.79 -25.37
N SER A 144 12.44 -12.31 -24.62
CA SER A 144 12.17 -13.09 -23.39
C SER A 144 11.41 -12.33 -22.32
N ASP A 145 11.51 -11.01 -22.33
CA ASP A 145 10.89 -10.14 -21.33
C ASP A 145 9.46 -9.69 -21.74
N MET A 146 8.97 -10.10 -22.93
CA MET A 146 7.63 -9.74 -23.40
C MET A 146 6.50 -10.18 -22.46
N ALA A 147 6.72 -11.24 -21.66
CA ALA A 147 5.77 -11.63 -20.62
C ALA A 147 5.55 -10.53 -19.57
N LEU A 148 6.54 -9.66 -19.34
CA LEU A 148 6.43 -8.52 -18.43
C LEU A 148 5.54 -7.40 -19.00
N VAL A 149 5.48 -7.23 -20.33
CA VAL A 149 4.51 -6.30 -20.95
C VAL A 149 3.11 -6.72 -20.60
N LYS A 150 2.81 -8.02 -20.78
CA LYS A 150 1.50 -8.56 -20.40
C LYS A 150 1.25 -8.37 -18.91
N LEU A 151 2.22 -8.68 -18.05
CA LEU A 151 2.10 -8.57 -16.60
C LEU A 151 1.77 -7.14 -16.15
N VAL A 152 2.43 -6.11 -16.69
CA VAL A 152 2.16 -4.72 -16.32
C VAL A 152 0.79 -4.26 -16.80
N LEU A 153 0.37 -4.66 -18.02
CA LEU A 153 -0.95 -4.33 -18.54
C LEU A 153 -2.07 -5.03 -17.77
N ASP A 154 -1.92 -6.32 -17.47
CA ASP A 154 -2.87 -7.07 -16.64
C ASP A 154 -2.95 -6.45 -15.23
N THR A 155 -1.81 -6.05 -14.64
CA THR A 155 -1.79 -5.39 -13.32
C THR A 155 -2.50 -4.03 -13.36
N ALA A 156 -2.25 -3.22 -14.39
CA ALA A 156 -2.91 -1.93 -14.56
C ALA A 156 -4.43 -2.11 -14.69
N PHE A 157 -4.87 -3.11 -15.46
CA PHE A 157 -6.28 -3.45 -15.61
C PHE A 157 -6.89 -3.93 -14.28
N GLU A 158 -6.21 -4.81 -13.54
CA GLU A 158 -6.67 -5.30 -12.24
C GLU A 158 -6.81 -4.17 -11.21
N ILE A 159 -5.91 -3.19 -11.20
CA ILE A 159 -6.02 -2.01 -10.34
C ILE A 159 -7.32 -1.24 -10.63
N CYS A 160 -7.60 -0.96 -11.90
CA CYS A 160 -8.84 -0.27 -12.30
C CYS A 160 -10.09 -1.08 -11.91
N CYS A 161 -10.07 -2.40 -12.12
CA CYS A 161 -11.14 -3.29 -11.66
C CYS A 161 -11.31 -3.24 -10.14
N GLY A 162 -10.22 -3.22 -9.39
CA GLY A 162 -10.24 -3.13 -7.93
C GLY A 162 -10.89 -1.84 -7.43
N GLU A 163 -10.59 -0.70 -8.06
CA GLU A 163 -11.24 0.58 -7.76
C GLU A 163 -12.75 0.53 -8.04
N LEU A 164 -13.15 0.02 -9.20
CA LEU A 164 -14.56 -0.13 -9.55
C LEU A 164 -15.29 -1.12 -8.61
N ASP A 165 -14.63 -2.20 -8.21
CA ASP A 165 -15.16 -3.15 -7.24
C ASP A 165 -15.45 -2.49 -5.88
N GLU A 166 -14.61 -1.56 -5.44
CA GLU A 166 -14.81 -0.83 -4.18
C GLU A 166 -16.02 0.10 -4.23
N LEU A 167 -16.29 0.70 -5.38
CA LEU A 167 -17.43 1.61 -5.59
C LEU A 167 -18.78 0.89 -5.73
N THR A 168 -18.79 -0.41 -6.04
CA THR A 168 -20.00 -1.17 -6.36
C THR A 168 -20.44 -2.12 -5.26
N VAL A 169 -20.24 -1.76 -3.97
CA VAL A 169 -20.66 -2.57 -2.84
C VAL A 169 -22.18 -2.63 -2.76
N ASP A 170 -22.74 -3.86 -2.72
CA ASP A 170 -24.14 -4.09 -2.38
C ASP A 170 -24.29 -4.13 -0.85
N PRO A 171 -24.98 -3.15 -0.24
CA PRO A 171 -25.13 -3.07 1.21
C PRO A 171 -25.98 -4.23 1.80
N CYS A 172 -26.68 -4.99 0.96
CA CYS A 172 -27.48 -6.16 1.38
C CYS A 172 -26.66 -7.45 1.49
N TRP A 173 -25.36 -7.41 1.23
CA TRP A 173 -24.52 -8.60 1.30
C TRP A 173 -24.30 -9.06 2.75
N ASP A 174 -24.18 -10.38 2.91
CA ASP A 174 -23.80 -10.93 4.20
C ASP A 174 -22.30 -10.74 4.50
N PRO A 175 -21.88 -10.86 5.77
CA PRO A 175 -20.48 -10.65 6.15
C PRO A 175 -19.47 -11.54 5.42
N GLN A 176 -19.86 -12.78 5.07
CA GLN A 176 -18.95 -13.70 4.36
C GLN A 176 -18.75 -13.25 2.91
N VAL A 177 -19.83 -12.85 2.23
CA VAL A 177 -19.76 -12.31 0.86
C VAL A 177 -18.94 -11.01 0.83
N LEU A 178 -19.12 -10.14 1.83
CA LEU A 178 -18.33 -8.92 1.98
C LEU A 178 -16.84 -9.24 2.20
N ALA A 179 -16.50 -10.22 3.03
CA ALA A 179 -15.12 -10.63 3.27
C ALA A 179 -14.47 -11.20 2.00
N ASP A 180 -15.18 -12.05 1.25
CA ASP A 180 -14.68 -12.62 -0.02
C ASP A 180 -14.44 -11.53 -1.06
N ARG A 181 -15.32 -10.52 -1.09
CA ARG A 181 -15.15 -9.36 -1.98
C ARG A 181 -13.99 -8.49 -1.53
N TYR A 182 -13.88 -8.19 -0.24
CA TYR A 182 -12.75 -7.45 0.30
C TYR A 182 -11.41 -8.05 -0.14
N TRP A 183 -11.23 -9.36 0.03
CA TRP A 183 -10.00 -10.04 -0.38
C TRP A 183 -9.73 -9.94 -1.87
N ARG A 184 -10.77 -9.97 -2.70
CA ARG A 184 -10.64 -9.78 -4.16
C ARG A 184 -10.23 -8.35 -4.50
N THR A 185 -10.86 -7.37 -3.88
CA THR A 185 -10.54 -5.94 -4.07
C THR A 185 -9.13 -5.64 -3.58
N ALA A 186 -8.75 -6.09 -2.38
CA ALA A 186 -7.39 -5.94 -1.85
C ALA A 186 -6.33 -6.59 -2.74
N GLU A 187 -6.63 -7.77 -3.32
CA GLU A 187 -5.75 -8.42 -4.29
C GLU A 187 -5.55 -7.56 -5.55
N ARG A 188 -6.65 -7.04 -6.12
CA ARG A 188 -6.64 -6.27 -7.36
C ARG A 188 -6.02 -4.89 -7.17
N LYS A 189 -6.52 -4.12 -6.22
CA LYS A 189 -6.16 -2.72 -5.99
C LYS A 189 -4.74 -2.56 -5.45
N THR A 190 -4.35 -3.37 -4.47
CA THR A 190 -3.11 -3.18 -3.70
C THR A 190 -2.09 -4.29 -3.95
N ALA A 191 -2.46 -5.56 -3.79
CA ALA A 191 -1.52 -6.67 -3.81
C ALA A 191 -0.94 -6.94 -5.21
N SER A 192 -1.71 -6.70 -6.27
CA SER A 192 -1.27 -6.84 -7.66
C SER A 192 -0.02 -6.01 -7.96
N LEU A 193 0.03 -4.76 -7.48
CA LEU A 193 1.16 -3.85 -7.71
C LEU A 193 2.40 -4.25 -6.90
N PHE A 194 2.25 -4.81 -5.71
CA PHE A 194 3.37 -5.41 -4.96
C PHE A 194 3.87 -6.69 -5.64
N GLY A 195 2.96 -7.49 -6.19
CA GLY A 195 3.29 -8.66 -7.01
C GLY A 195 4.10 -8.28 -8.23
N LEU A 196 3.62 -7.29 -9.01
CA LEU A 196 4.34 -6.73 -10.16
C LEU A 196 5.75 -6.24 -9.74
N ALA A 197 5.87 -5.54 -8.61
CA ALA A 197 7.14 -5.05 -8.10
C ALA A 197 8.16 -6.18 -7.91
N ALA A 198 7.80 -7.19 -7.13
CA ALA A 198 8.73 -8.26 -6.80
C ALA A 198 9.04 -9.17 -8.00
N GLU A 199 8.03 -9.53 -8.82
CA GLU A 199 8.19 -10.36 -10.01
C GLU A 199 9.07 -9.68 -11.05
N SER A 200 8.79 -8.41 -11.37
CA SER A 200 9.57 -7.65 -12.35
C SER A 200 10.98 -7.35 -11.86
N GLY A 201 11.18 -7.15 -10.55
CA GLY A 201 12.50 -6.96 -9.97
C GLY A 201 13.43 -8.13 -10.29
N VAL A 202 12.98 -9.36 -10.04
CA VAL A 202 13.72 -10.58 -10.36
C VAL A 202 13.91 -10.73 -11.87
N ALA A 203 12.86 -10.55 -12.66
CA ALA A 203 12.93 -10.76 -14.11
C ALA A 203 13.85 -9.76 -14.82
N LEU A 204 13.77 -8.47 -14.46
CA LEU A 204 14.61 -7.40 -15.03
C LEU A 204 16.06 -7.44 -14.51
N ALA A 205 16.35 -8.28 -13.52
CA ALA A 205 17.69 -8.59 -13.06
C ALA A 205 18.23 -9.94 -13.60
N ASP A 206 17.60 -10.44 -14.68
CA ASP A 206 17.95 -11.69 -15.38
C ASP A 206 17.80 -12.95 -14.53
N GLY A 207 16.90 -12.90 -13.50
CA GLY A 207 16.52 -14.09 -12.74
C GLY A 207 15.66 -15.07 -13.56
N ARG A 208 15.56 -16.31 -13.09
CA ARG A 208 14.76 -17.34 -13.78
C ARG A 208 13.26 -17.04 -13.64
N THR A 209 12.47 -17.42 -14.65
CA THR A 209 11.01 -17.24 -14.66
C THR A 209 10.33 -17.83 -13.41
N SER A 210 10.81 -19.00 -12.93
CA SER A 210 10.27 -19.60 -11.71
C SER A 210 10.59 -18.82 -10.45
N GLU A 211 11.75 -18.15 -10.41
CA GLU A 211 12.14 -17.24 -9.33
C GLU A 211 11.30 -15.96 -9.39
N ALA A 212 11.14 -15.37 -10.58
CA ALA A 212 10.32 -14.19 -10.77
C ALA A 212 8.87 -14.42 -10.30
N ARG A 213 8.21 -15.50 -10.74
CA ARG A 213 6.86 -15.85 -10.29
C ARG A 213 6.77 -16.06 -8.78
N ARG A 214 7.79 -16.67 -8.18
CA ARG A 214 7.83 -16.88 -6.73
C ARG A 214 7.96 -15.57 -5.97
N ALA A 215 8.80 -14.66 -6.45
CA ALA A 215 8.87 -13.29 -5.91
C ALA A 215 7.54 -12.54 -6.09
N GLY A 216 6.84 -12.74 -7.21
CA GLY A 216 5.49 -12.22 -7.43
C GLY A 216 4.50 -12.67 -6.36
N PHE A 217 4.52 -13.95 -5.96
CA PHE A 217 3.68 -14.45 -4.85
C PHE A 217 4.06 -13.80 -3.51
N TYR A 218 5.36 -13.63 -3.20
CA TYR A 218 5.80 -12.85 -2.05
C TYR A 218 5.16 -11.46 -2.07
N GLY A 219 5.28 -10.74 -3.19
CA GLY A 219 4.75 -9.39 -3.32
C GLY A 219 3.24 -9.32 -3.09
N ARG A 220 2.47 -10.24 -3.68
CA ARG A 220 1.01 -10.32 -3.49
C ARG A 220 0.63 -10.54 -2.02
N ARG A 221 1.29 -11.46 -1.33
CA ARG A 221 1.06 -11.72 0.10
C ARG A 221 1.42 -10.51 0.96
N LEU A 222 2.57 -9.88 0.69
CA LEU A 222 2.96 -8.62 1.34
C LEU A 222 1.91 -7.51 1.13
N GLY A 223 1.39 -7.37 -0.09
CA GLY A 223 0.39 -6.35 -0.42
C GLY A 223 -0.94 -6.58 0.29
N ARG A 224 -1.37 -7.83 0.46
CA ARG A 224 -2.56 -8.19 1.26
C ARG A 224 -2.36 -7.86 2.73
N ALA A 225 -1.22 -8.23 3.31
CA ALA A 225 -0.89 -7.87 4.69
C ALA A 225 -0.88 -6.35 4.87
N PHE A 226 -0.28 -5.62 3.92
CA PHE A 226 -0.21 -4.17 3.94
C PHE A 226 -1.60 -3.52 3.93
N GLN A 227 -2.53 -4.00 3.09
CA GLN A 227 -3.88 -3.45 3.00
C GLN A 227 -4.64 -3.65 4.32
N VAL A 228 -4.67 -4.87 4.85
CA VAL A 228 -5.35 -5.14 6.12
C VAL A 228 -4.79 -4.31 7.27
N MET A 229 -3.47 -4.13 7.30
CA MET A 229 -2.84 -3.28 8.32
C MET A 229 -3.18 -1.80 8.16
N ASP A 230 -3.33 -1.31 6.93
CA ASP A 230 -3.76 0.08 6.67
C ASP A 230 -5.19 0.30 7.20
N ASP A 231 -6.09 -0.65 6.97
CA ASP A 231 -7.47 -0.63 7.48
C ASP A 231 -7.53 -0.69 9.03
N LEU A 232 -6.68 -1.54 9.63
CA LEU A 232 -6.57 -1.60 11.10
C LEU A 232 -6.03 -0.30 11.70
N PHE A 233 -5.08 0.37 11.01
CA PHE A 233 -4.55 1.67 11.43
C PHE A 233 -5.57 2.79 11.31
N ASP A 234 -6.47 2.74 10.35
CA ASP A 234 -7.57 3.71 10.23
C ASP A 234 -8.42 3.74 11.51
N LEU A 235 -8.61 2.60 12.16
CA LEU A 235 -9.33 2.48 13.42
C LEU A 235 -8.48 2.71 14.68
N ALA A 236 -7.15 2.52 14.59
CA ALA A 236 -6.25 2.53 15.76
C ALA A 236 -5.67 3.92 16.07
N GLN A 237 -5.71 4.87 15.13
CA GLN A 237 -5.08 6.17 15.29
C GLN A 237 -5.83 7.03 16.31
N ASP A 238 -5.08 7.55 17.31
CA ASP A 238 -5.57 8.62 18.17
C ASP A 238 -5.38 9.96 17.44
N PRO A 239 -6.46 10.70 17.11
CA PRO A 239 -6.37 11.99 16.42
C PRO A 239 -5.49 13.02 17.16
N ALA A 240 -5.45 12.94 18.49
CA ALA A 240 -4.63 13.83 19.31
C ALA A 240 -3.12 13.55 19.14
N VAL A 241 -2.75 12.34 18.74
CA VAL A 241 -1.36 11.93 18.54
C VAL A 241 -0.97 11.98 17.06
N SER A 242 -1.87 11.59 16.17
CA SER A 242 -1.58 11.46 14.74
C SER A 242 -1.80 12.74 13.93
N GLY A 243 -2.66 13.62 14.43
CA GLY A 243 -3.14 14.81 13.67
C GLY A 243 -3.92 14.46 12.41
N LYS A 244 -4.30 13.19 12.22
CA LYS A 244 -5.05 12.70 11.06
C LYS A 244 -6.46 12.29 11.48
N PRO A 245 -7.47 12.48 10.62
CA PRO A 245 -8.77 11.87 10.82
C PRO A 245 -8.63 10.36 10.95
N TYR A 246 -9.44 9.71 11.76
CA TYR A 246 -9.51 8.25 11.90
C TYR A 246 -10.95 7.77 11.68
N GLY A 247 -11.12 6.46 11.49
CA GLY A 247 -12.42 5.89 11.19
C GLY A 247 -12.95 6.34 9.83
N ILE A 248 -12.06 6.69 8.91
CA ILE A 248 -12.42 7.19 7.57
C ILE A 248 -13.19 6.13 6.79
N ASP A 249 -12.84 4.86 6.95
CA ASP A 249 -13.56 3.78 6.29
C ASP A 249 -15.03 3.73 6.72
N LEU A 250 -15.29 3.89 8.02
CA LEU A 250 -16.65 3.95 8.52
C LEU A 250 -17.40 5.21 8.07
N LEU A 251 -16.75 6.37 8.10
CA LEU A 251 -17.31 7.63 7.62
C LEU A 251 -17.66 7.60 6.12
N ARG A 252 -16.95 6.80 5.34
CA ARG A 252 -17.15 6.63 3.90
C ARG A 252 -17.96 5.39 3.54
N SER A 253 -18.54 4.74 4.55
CA SER A 253 -19.30 3.49 4.37
C SER A 253 -18.51 2.40 3.62
N ARG A 254 -17.18 2.36 3.82
CA ARG A 254 -16.30 1.36 3.23
C ARG A 254 -16.27 0.10 4.06
N ALA A 255 -16.44 -1.04 3.41
CA ALA A 255 -16.40 -2.35 4.04
C ALA A 255 -14.95 -2.85 4.20
N SER A 256 -14.16 -2.25 5.13
CA SER A 256 -12.84 -2.74 5.48
C SER A 256 -12.91 -4.03 6.32
N LEU A 257 -11.85 -4.86 6.28
CA LEU A 257 -11.89 -6.19 6.88
C LEU A 257 -12.22 -6.20 8.37
N PRO A 258 -11.64 -5.31 9.21
CA PRO A 258 -11.99 -5.27 10.63
C PRO A 258 -13.46 -4.88 10.87
N LEU A 259 -14.04 -4.00 10.05
CA LEU A 259 -15.46 -3.64 10.14
C LEU A 259 -16.37 -4.81 9.74
N ILE A 260 -16.05 -5.52 8.67
CA ILE A 260 -16.80 -6.70 8.20
C ILE A 260 -16.81 -7.78 9.28
N TYR A 261 -15.66 -8.09 9.87
CA TYR A 261 -15.58 -9.12 10.91
C TYR A 261 -16.29 -8.70 12.20
N ALA A 262 -16.17 -7.43 12.61
CA ALA A 262 -16.85 -6.90 13.77
C ALA A 262 -18.38 -6.87 13.58
N MET A 263 -18.89 -6.60 12.38
CA MET A 263 -20.31 -6.57 12.06
C MET A 263 -21.02 -7.88 12.48
N GLY A 264 -20.39 -9.03 12.26
CA GLY A 264 -20.94 -10.35 12.63
C GLY A 264 -21.06 -10.55 14.14
N GLU A 265 -20.21 -9.89 14.94
CA GLU A 265 -20.20 -9.99 16.42
C GLU A 265 -21.07 -8.92 17.08
N LEU A 266 -21.04 -7.70 16.57
CA LEU A 266 -21.71 -6.54 17.18
C LEU A 266 -23.23 -6.54 16.98
N GLY A 267 -23.74 -7.33 16.02
CA GLY A 267 -25.15 -7.50 15.75
C GLY A 267 -25.75 -6.49 14.77
N ALA A 268 -26.96 -6.75 14.33
CA ALA A 268 -27.62 -6.06 13.23
C ALA A 268 -27.91 -4.58 13.50
N ASP A 269 -28.25 -4.24 14.75
CA ASP A 269 -28.64 -2.88 15.12
C ASP A 269 -27.45 -1.95 15.44
N HIS A 270 -26.24 -2.49 15.44
CA HIS A 270 -25.02 -1.72 15.71
C HIS A 270 -24.72 -0.73 14.58
N THR A 271 -24.16 0.46 14.91
CA THR A 271 -23.82 1.52 13.95
C THR A 271 -22.99 0.97 12.77
N VAL A 272 -21.95 0.18 13.02
CA VAL A 272 -21.13 -0.44 11.96
C VAL A 272 -21.97 -1.28 11.02
N SER A 273 -22.84 -2.15 11.56
CA SER A 273 -23.68 -3.02 10.75
C SER A 273 -24.70 -2.24 9.92
N ARG A 274 -25.28 -1.18 10.49
CA ARG A 274 -26.22 -0.31 9.79
C ARG A 274 -25.56 0.46 8.66
N VAL A 275 -24.34 0.98 8.91
CA VAL A 275 -23.56 1.68 7.89
C VAL A 275 -23.19 0.73 6.75
N LEU A 276 -22.63 -0.43 7.04
CA LEU A 276 -22.20 -1.40 6.01
C LEU A 276 -23.39 -1.98 5.21
N ARG A 277 -24.60 -1.98 5.79
CA ARG A 277 -25.84 -2.37 5.08
C ARG A 277 -26.53 -1.21 4.35
N GLY A 278 -25.95 -0.01 4.40
CA GLY A 278 -26.53 1.19 3.76
C GLY A 278 -27.81 1.70 4.44
N GLU A 279 -28.08 1.29 5.69
CA GLU A 279 -29.23 1.75 6.48
C GLU A 279 -28.95 3.08 7.19
N GLN A 280 -27.67 3.48 7.27
CA GLN A 280 -27.16 4.73 7.80
C GLN A 280 -26.00 5.23 6.94
N ASP A 281 -25.98 6.52 6.59
CA ASP A 281 -24.83 7.12 5.92
C ASP A 281 -23.70 7.35 6.92
N GLY A 282 -22.52 6.77 6.66
CA GLY A 282 -21.35 6.96 7.53
C GLY A 282 -20.93 8.42 7.65
N SER A 283 -21.17 9.23 6.61
CA SER A 283 -20.85 10.68 6.64
C SER A 283 -21.69 11.50 7.61
N GLU A 284 -22.82 10.97 8.05
CA GLU A 284 -23.73 11.60 9.03
C GLU A 284 -23.35 11.26 10.49
N LEU A 285 -22.37 10.37 10.72
CA LEU A 285 -21.94 9.99 12.06
C LEU A 285 -21.32 11.19 12.80
N GLY A 286 -21.87 11.46 13.98
CA GLY A 286 -21.26 12.42 14.91
C GLY A 286 -19.94 11.88 15.49
N ALA A 287 -19.03 12.78 15.88
CA ALA A 287 -17.72 12.40 16.42
C ALA A 287 -17.82 11.41 17.60
N ALA A 288 -18.76 11.61 18.54
CA ALA A 288 -18.94 10.71 19.68
C ALA A 288 -19.48 9.32 19.29
N GLU A 289 -20.25 9.23 18.21
CA GLU A 289 -20.76 7.96 17.69
C GLU A 289 -19.66 7.21 16.96
N LEU A 290 -18.86 7.92 16.14
CA LEU A 290 -17.68 7.36 15.48
C LEU A 290 -16.67 6.82 16.49
N ASP A 291 -16.36 7.61 17.55
CA ASP A 291 -15.43 7.22 18.62
C ASP A 291 -15.87 5.92 19.31
N ARG A 292 -17.16 5.84 19.62
CA ARG A 292 -17.75 4.66 20.25
C ARG A 292 -17.69 3.45 19.32
N ALA A 293 -18.16 3.59 18.08
CA ALA A 293 -18.15 2.51 17.10
C ALA A 293 -16.73 1.99 16.83
N ALA A 294 -15.77 2.89 16.65
CA ALA A 294 -14.35 2.51 16.46
C ALA A 294 -13.77 1.80 17.70
N ALA A 295 -14.13 2.25 18.93
CA ALA A 295 -13.70 1.59 20.17
C ALA A 295 -14.28 0.17 20.30
N GLU A 296 -15.56 0.00 19.98
CA GLU A 296 -16.25 -1.30 20.03
C GLU A 296 -15.69 -2.26 18.98
N VAL A 297 -15.38 -1.79 17.76
CA VAL A 297 -14.67 -2.59 16.75
C VAL A 297 -13.29 -3.02 17.24
N ARG A 298 -12.50 -2.11 17.82
CA ARG A 298 -11.18 -2.46 18.38
C ARG A 298 -11.24 -3.47 19.52
N ALA A 299 -12.32 -3.50 20.26
CA ALA A 299 -12.54 -4.45 21.36
C ALA A 299 -13.11 -5.80 20.87
N SER A 300 -13.59 -5.90 19.62
CA SER A 300 -14.19 -7.10 19.07
C SER A 300 -13.17 -8.18 18.72
N SER A 301 -13.61 -9.42 18.67
CA SER A 301 -12.82 -10.53 18.13
C SER A 301 -12.53 -10.36 16.64
N GLY A 302 -13.41 -9.64 15.92
CA GLY A 302 -13.24 -9.30 14.49
C GLY A 302 -11.98 -8.49 14.20
N TYR A 303 -11.65 -7.52 15.05
CA TYR A 303 -10.41 -6.75 14.93
C TYR A 303 -9.16 -7.63 15.14
N ALA A 304 -9.19 -8.48 16.17
CA ALA A 304 -8.10 -9.41 16.44
C ALA A 304 -7.92 -10.44 15.31
N ARG A 305 -9.03 -10.90 14.70
CA ARG A 305 -9.03 -11.80 13.55
C ARG A 305 -8.42 -11.13 12.32
N ALA A 306 -8.80 -9.90 11.98
CA ALA A 306 -8.20 -9.16 10.87
C ALA A 306 -6.68 -9.00 11.04
N TYR A 307 -6.23 -8.72 12.26
CA TYR A 307 -4.79 -8.68 12.58
C TYR A 307 -4.11 -10.06 12.40
N ALA A 308 -4.75 -11.15 12.83
CA ALA A 308 -4.22 -12.50 12.64
C ALA A 308 -4.09 -12.84 11.14
N ASP A 309 -5.10 -12.48 10.33
CA ASP A 309 -5.08 -12.68 8.88
C ASP A 309 -3.93 -11.87 8.23
N ALA A 310 -3.73 -10.60 8.62
CA ALA A 310 -2.59 -9.80 8.12
C ALA A 310 -1.25 -10.47 8.45
N ARG A 311 -1.12 -10.98 9.67
CA ARG A 311 0.09 -11.67 10.11
C ARG A 311 0.33 -12.98 9.35
N GLU A 312 -0.71 -13.74 9.07
CA GLU A 312 -0.64 -14.95 8.26
C GLU A 312 -0.16 -14.61 6.84
N GLN A 313 -0.72 -13.58 6.20
CA GLN A 313 -0.28 -13.13 4.88
C GLN A 313 1.21 -12.72 4.88
N ALA A 314 1.70 -12.05 5.93
CA ALA A 314 3.11 -11.67 6.04
C ALA A 314 4.03 -12.90 6.21
N LEU A 315 3.62 -13.89 7.01
CA LEU A 315 4.38 -15.14 7.19
C LEU A 315 4.38 -15.97 5.91
N ASP A 316 3.23 -16.07 5.23
CA ASP A 316 3.13 -16.73 3.92
C ASP A 316 4.05 -16.06 2.88
N ALA A 317 4.15 -14.72 2.89
CA ALA A 317 5.08 -14.00 2.03
C ALA A 317 6.52 -14.50 2.25
N ILE A 318 6.97 -14.61 3.47
CA ILE A 318 8.32 -15.07 3.82
C ILE A 318 8.59 -16.50 3.29
N GLU A 319 7.61 -17.38 3.34
CA GLU A 319 7.74 -18.74 2.81
C GLU A 319 8.11 -18.77 1.31
N TYR A 320 7.60 -17.84 0.51
CA TYR A 320 7.96 -17.73 -0.90
C TYR A 320 9.42 -17.31 -1.13
N LEU A 321 10.08 -16.70 -0.13
CA LEU A 321 11.48 -16.31 -0.24
C LEU A 321 12.47 -17.43 0.12
N ARG A 322 12.04 -18.50 0.80
CA ARG A 322 12.92 -19.56 1.29
C ARG A 322 13.87 -20.19 0.25
N PRO A 323 13.45 -20.42 -1.02
CA PRO A 323 14.33 -20.97 -2.03
C PRO A 323 15.43 -20.04 -2.55
N PHE A 324 15.35 -18.73 -2.25
CA PHE A 324 16.39 -17.79 -2.62
C PHE A 324 17.58 -17.85 -1.65
N PRO A 325 18.78 -17.41 -2.05
CA PRO A 325 19.94 -17.34 -1.17
C PRO A 325 19.63 -16.55 0.12
N ALA A 326 20.13 -17.04 1.25
CA ALA A 326 19.94 -16.39 2.56
C ALA A 326 20.88 -15.19 2.75
N ASP A 327 20.85 -14.24 1.82
CA ASP A 327 21.64 -13.03 1.79
C ASP A 327 21.00 -11.86 2.56
N ARG A 328 21.65 -10.70 2.53
CA ARG A 328 21.14 -9.48 3.18
C ARG A 328 19.88 -8.91 2.52
N TYR A 329 19.69 -9.13 1.22
CA TYR A 329 18.56 -8.60 0.47
C TYR A 329 17.29 -9.42 0.72
N ARG A 330 17.40 -10.75 0.74
CA ARG A 330 16.31 -11.63 1.17
C ARG A 330 15.90 -11.32 2.60
N ARG A 331 16.85 -11.20 3.54
CA ARG A 331 16.55 -10.85 4.93
C ARG A 331 15.83 -9.51 5.06
N ALA A 332 16.21 -8.51 4.25
CA ALA A 332 15.52 -7.23 4.24
C ALA A 332 14.06 -7.33 3.76
N LEU A 333 13.77 -8.18 2.78
CA LEU A 333 12.39 -8.45 2.35
C LEU A 333 11.60 -9.21 3.43
N GLU A 334 12.21 -10.15 4.14
CA GLU A 334 11.60 -10.86 5.27
C GLU A 334 11.30 -9.89 6.43
N GLU A 335 12.26 -9.04 6.81
CA GLU A 335 12.09 -8.01 7.83
C GLU A 335 11.01 -6.98 7.44
N LEU A 336 10.94 -6.60 6.16
CA LEU A 336 9.91 -5.69 5.66
C LEU A 336 8.50 -6.28 5.82
N ALA A 337 8.34 -7.58 5.53
CA ALA A 337 7.07 -8.27 5.71
C ALA A 337 6.65 -8.31 7.19
N LEU A 338 7.58 -8.59 8.09
CA LEU A 338 7.32 -8.56 9.54
C LEU A 338 7.02 -7.13 10.01
N GLN A 339 7.77 -6.13 9.56
CA GLN A 339 7.53 -4.74 9.97
C GLN A 339 6.14 -4.24 9.56
N VAL A 340 5.60 -4.71 8.44
CA VAL A 340 4.24 -4.32 8.02
C VAL A 340 3.23 -4.67 9.10
N VAL A 341 3.37 -5.83 9.74
CA VAL A 341 2.43 -6.33 10.77
C VAL A 341 2.86 -6.02 12.21
N ASP A 342 4.13 -5.78 12.47
CA ASP A 342 4.65 -5.45 13.80
C ASP A 342 4.58 -3.94 14.13
N ARG A 343 4.08 -3.10 13.22
CA ARG A 343 3.80 -1.70 13.56
C ARG A 343 2.87 -1.68 14.76
N PRO A 344 3.28 -1.03 15.87
CA PRO A 344 2.49 -1.08 17.08
C PRO A 344 1.14 -0.38 16.84
N SER A 345 0.10 -1.16 16.62
CA SER A 345 -1.23 -0.79 17.05
C SER A 345 -1.22 -0.92 18.58
N ARG A 346 -0.62 0.07 19.28
CA ARG A 346 -0.63 0.05 20.73
C ARG A 346 -2.06 0.11 21.20
N PRO A 347 -2.62 -0.93 21.80
CA PRO A 347 -3.80 -0.77 22.62
C PRO A 347 -3.44 0.27 23.69
N ALA A 348 -4.29 1.26 23.91
CA ALA A 348 -4.15 2.19 25.01
C ALA A 348 -3.93 1.36 26.27
N ARG A 349 -2.82 1.59 27.01
CA ARG A 349 -2.63 0.99 28.33
C ARG A 349 -3.84 1.38 29.18
N PRO A 350 -4.50 0.44 29.84
CA PRO A 350 -5.50 0.81 30.83
C PRO A 350 -4.80 1.73 31.84
N THR A 351 -5.33 2.94 31.99
CA THR A 351 -4.93 3.87 33.02
C THR A 351 -5.16 3.16 34.36
N GLY A 352 -4.08 2.70 34.97
CA GLY A 352 -4.12 2.09 36.30
C GLY A 352 -4.78 3.07 37.25
N GLY A 353 -5.94 2.68 37.78
CA GLY A 353 -6.59 3.40 38.85
C GLY A 353 -5.65 3.49 40.03
N ASN A 354 -5.32 4.70 40.39
CA ASN A 354 -4.61 5.02 41.62
C ASN A 354 -5.65 4.89 42.75
N HIS A 355 -5.66 3.76 43.42
CA HIS A 355 -6.27 3.64 44.72
C HIS A 355 -5.15 3.76 45.76
N GLY A 356 -5.20 4.82 46.60
CA GLY A 356 -4.38 5.05 47.74
C GLY A 356 -4.33 6.52 48.06
#